data_3aeeed27e8337ae9ec2b3b9212045d63
#
_entry.id   3aeeed27e8337ae9ec2b3b9212045d63
#
_cell.length_a   1.000
_cell.length_b   1.000
_cell.length_c   1.000
_cell.angle_alpha   90.00
_cell.angle_beta   90.00
_cell.angle_gamma   90.00
#
_symmetry.space_group_name_H-M   'P 1'
#
loop_
_entity.id
_entity.type
_entity.pdbx_description
1 polymer ?
#
loop_
_entity_poly.entity_id
_entity_poly.type
_entity_poly.pdbx_seq_one_letter_code
_entity_poly.pdbx_strand_id
1 'polypeptide(L)'
;LEKSVNQYGQPYLAHLMSSQDLITTPAAKRAGFVAAVLEKSKLADEFIRDARTLRTKASAAHSPEILLDIEDIQAGLLTAAGVSDKAANYLGTSDRREILLEYVKTVLEPAGDKFVEELVYRFLLTRGDTLGGKVRNLVGVWAQRQFSNYIISEFRVAGRELRWLGTKRVGWQQIDELTDPDQVRAFAWKTGYMSRVLAYNVGIPLIKTDEEMANDAPVEGNISSRGGKNVDLCLLQTTEDAYIAKSQRSRTIKETNFYIALGELKGGLDPAG
;
A
#
# COMPACT_ATOMS: atom_id res chain seq x y z
N LEU A 1 -15.87 0.06 21.68
CA LEU A 1 -14.76 -0.46 20.82
C LEU A 1 -14.45 -1.93 21.14
N GLU A 2 -14.51 -2.38 22.39
CA GLU A 2 -14.31 -3.78 22.76
C GLU A 2 -15.42 -4.73 22.26
N LYS A 3 -16.65 -4.25 22.09
CA LYS A 3 -17.75 -5.07 21.55
C LYS A 3 -17.61 -5.41 20.05
N SER A 4 -16.87 -4.62 19.27
CA SER A 4 -16.67 -4.90 17.84
C SER A 4 -15.57 -5.93 17.58
N VAL A 5 -14.59 -6.04 18.46
CA VAL A 5 -13.46 -6.96 18.29
C VAL A 5 -13.87 -8.41 18.54
N ASN A 6 -14.79 -8.66 19.47
CA ASN A 6 -15.28 -10.02 19.76
C ASN A 6 -16.27 -10.57 18.73
N GLN A 7 -16.82 -9.74 17.83
CA GLN A 7 -17.65 -10.22 16.75
C GLN A 7 -16.88 -10.89 15.61
N TYR A 8 -15.57 -10.69 15.52
CA TYR A 8 -14.72 -11.21 14.43
C TYR A 8 -14.43 -12.71 14.48
N GLY A 9 -14.77 -13.39 15.56
CA GLY A 9 -14.64 -14.85 15.68
C GLY A 9 -15.89 -15.64 15.29
N GLN A 10 -17.01 -14.98 14.96
CA GLN A 10 -18.25 -15.66 14.63
C GLN A 10 -18.47 -15.74 13.12
N PRO A 11 -18.98 -16.86 12.62
CA PRO A 11 -19.29 -17.01 11.20
C PRO A 11 -20.45 -16.08 10.83
N TYR A 12 -20.12 -14.92 10.30
CA TYR A 12 -21.10 -13.87 9.95
C TYR A 12 -22.08 -14.26 8.88
N LEU A 13 -21.82 -15.29 8.20
CA LEU A 13 -22.38 -15.49 6.88
C LEU A 13 -23.64 -16.32 6.89
N ALA A 14 -23.96 -16.89 8.04
CA ALA A 14 -25.34 -17.25 8.31
C ALA A 14 -26.32 -16.05 8.20
N HIS A 15 -25.75 -14.83 8.10
CA HIS A 15 -26.50 -13.58 8.10
C HIS A 15 -26.40 -12.77 6.81
N LEU A 16 -25.58 -13.16 5.85
CA LEU A 16 -25.54 -12.54 4.52
C LEU A 16 -26.68 -13.12 3.65
N MET A 17 -27.90 -12.73 3.99
CA MET A 17 -29.10 -13.21 3.31
C MET A 17 -29.54 -12.31 2.15
N SER A 18 -28.94 -11.12 2.02
CA SER A 18 -29.31 -10.17 0.98
C SER A 18 -28.11 -9.33 0.51
N SER A 19 -28.26 -8.73 -0.68
CA SER A 19 -27.27 -7.76 -1.20
C SER A 19 -27.10 -6.52 -0.30
N GLN A 20 -28.08 -6.24 0.55
CA GLN A 20 -28.01 -5.12 1.50
C GLN A 20 -26.99 -5.38 2.63
N ASP A 21 -26.78 -6.65 2.99
CA ASP A 21 -25.77 -7.03 3.98
C ASP A 21 -24.34 -6.82 3.50
N LEU A 22 -24.17 -6.66 2.19
CA LEU A 22 -22.87 -6.33 1.56
C LEU A 22 -22.61 -4.82 1.52
N ILE A 23 -23.60 -3.99 1.84
CA ILE A 23 -23.48 -2.53 1.83
C ILE A 23 -22.89 -2.07 3.16
N THR A 24 -21.80 -1.32 3.10
CA THR A 24 -21.21 -0.71 4.28
C THR A 24 -22.16 0.30 4.92
N THR A 25 -22.57 0.06 6.15
CA THR A 25 -23.50 0.96 6.85
C THR A 25 -22.86 2.32 7.18
N PRO A 26 -23.64 3.41 7.29
CA PRO A 26 -23.13 4.71 7.73
C PRO A 26 -22.40 4.65 9.08
N ALA A 27 -22.85 3.80 10.00
CA ALA A 27 -22.21 3.58 11.29
C ALA A 27 -20.81 2.95 11.14
N ALA A 28 -20.69 1.92 10.29
CA ALA A 28 -19.42 1.27 10.01
C ALA A 28 -18.44 2.22 9.30
N LYS A 29 -18.92 3.01 8.33
CA LYS A 29 -18.10 4.07 7.68
C LYS A 29 -17.56 5.06 8.71
N ARG A 30 -18.43 5.58 9.60
CA ARG A 30 -18.02 6.50 10.66
C ARG A 30 -16.95 5.88 11.58
N ALA A 31 -17.16 4.64 12.03
CA ALA A 31 -16.20 3.93 12.87
C ALA A 31 -14.84 3.77 12.18
N GLY A 32 -14.84 3.45 10.88
CA GLY A 32 -13.63 3.38 10.07
C GLY A 32 -12.89 4.71 9.97
N PHE A 33 -13.60 5.81 9.73
CA PHE A 33 -13.00 7.16 9.74
C PHE A 33 -12.38 7.52 11.08
N VAL A 34 -13.07 7.27 12.19
CA VAL A 34 -12.55 7.55 13.53
C VAL A 34 -11.29 6.73 13.78
N ALA A 35 -11.30 5.43 13.48
CA ALA A 35 -10.12 4.57 13.64
C ALA A 35 -8.93 5.08 12.81
N ALA A 36 -9.15 5.45 11.56
CA ALA A 36 -8.11 5.96 10.67
C ALA A 36 -7.53 7.30 11.15
N VAL A 37 -8.36 8.21 11.68
CA VAL A 37 -7.90 9.49 12.23
C VAL A 37 -7.05 9.28 13.49
N LEU A 38 -7.47 8.39 14.38
CA LEU A 38 -6.72 8.07 15.59
C LEU A 38 -5.36 7.44 15.25
N GLU A 39 -5.32 6.55 14.28
CA GLU A 39 -4.07 5.94 13.84
C GLU A 39 -3.15 6.95 13.13
N LYS A 40 -3.72 7.82 12.29
CA LYS A 40 -2.97 8.92 11.67
C LYS A 40 -2.32 9.82 12.72
N SER A 41 -3.02 10.12 13.81
CA SER A 41 -2.47 10.91 14.93
C SER A 41 -1.26 10.23 15.56
N LYS A 42 -1.34 8.92 15.85
CA LYS A 42 -0.21 8.17 16.41
C LYS A 42 1.00 8.13 15.46
N LEU A 43 0.76 7.90 14.17
CA LEU A 43 1.82 7.87 13.16
C LEU A 43 2.48 9.25 12.97
N ALA A 44 1.74 10.34 13.21
CA ALA A 44 2.26 11.69 13.13
C ALA A 44 3.27 12.00 14.24
N ASP A 45 3.17 11.38 15.41
CA ASP A 45 4.05 11.63 16.56
C ASP A 45 5.52 11.34 16.24
N GLU A 46 5.81 10.34 15.40
CA GLU A 46 7.16 10.05 14.92
C GLU A 46 7.72 11.24 14.13
N PHE A 47 6.96 11.74 13.16
CA PHE A 47 7.38 12.86 12.32
C PHE A 47 7.53 14.18 13.10
N ILE A 48 6.70 14.38 14.10
CA ILE A 48 6.82 15.55 15.01
C ILE A 48 8.11 15.45 15.83
N ARG A 49 8.49 14.26 16.30
CA ARG A 49 9.77 14.08 17.02
C ARG A 49 10.96 14.34 16.10
N ASP A 50 10.92 13.83 14.87
CA ASP A 50 11.97 14.07 13.87
C ASP A 50 12.10 15.57 13.55
N ALA A 51 10.98 16.26 13.37
CA ALA A 51 10.95 17.70 13.12
C ALA A 51 11.55 18.52 14.30
N ARG A 52 11.26 18.12 15.54
CA ARG A 52 11.86 18.75 16.74
C ARG A 52 13.36 18.53 16.79
N THR A 53 13.82 17.31 16.48
CA THR A 53 15.25 17.00 16.42
C THR A 53 15.94 17.79 15.31
N LEU A 54 15.35 17.85 14.13
CA LEU A 54 15.85 18.66 13.01
C LEU A 54 15.96 20.13 13.41
N ARG A 55 14.91 20.69 14.00
CA ARG A 55 14.90 22.06 14.50
C ARG A 55 16.03 22.32 15.48
N THR A 56 16.19 21.46 16.49
CA THR A 56 17.22 21.64 17.53
C THR A 56 18.62 21.65 16.92
N LYS A 57 18.92 20.73 16.01
CA LYS A 57 20.22 20.65 15.35
C LYS A 57 20.46 21.81 14.40
N ALA A 58 19.46 22.20 13.61
CA ALA A 58 19.54 23.31 12.66
C ALA A 58 19.67 24.68 13.37
N SER A 59 19.11 24.83 14.57
CA SER A 59 19.20 26.08 15.35
C SER A 59 20.63 26.41 15.84
N ALA A 60 21.57 25.46 15.75
CA ALA A 60 22.98 25.71 16.05
C ALA A 60 23.71 26.38 14.86
N ALA A 61 23.14 26.36 13.67
CA ALA A 61 23.70 26.99 12.48
C ALA A 61 23.37 28.50 12.49
N HIS A 62 24.39 29.30 12.18
CA HIS A 62 24.24 30.75 12.10
C HIS A 62 23.82 31.23 10.71
N SER A 63 23.95 30.36 9.70
CA SER A 63 23.49 30.61 8.33
C SER A 63 23.02 29.32 7.65
N PRO A 64 22.19 29.44 6.60
CA PRO A 64 21.67 28.27 5.89
C PRO A 64 22.76 27.37 5.28
N GLU A 65 23.88 27.92 4.83
CA GLU A 65 24.96 27.20 4.19
C GLU A 65 25.64 26.21 5.15
N ILE A 66 25.74 26.56 6.44
CA ILE A 66 26.33 25.70 7.48
C ILE A 66 25.54 24.41 7.65
N LEU A 67 24.24 24.39 7.31
CA LEU A 67 23.42 23.18 7.38
C LEU A 67 23.96 22.07 6.46
N LEU A 68 24.64 22.42 5.38
CA LEU A 68 25.23 21.47 4.43
C LEU A 68 26.38 20.65 5.04
N ASP A 69 27.01 21.16 6.09
CA ASP A 69 28.15 20.53 6.75
C ASP A 69 27.74 19.67 7.96
N ILE A 70 26.45 19.72 8.35
CA ILE A 70 25.94 18.95 9.47
C ILE A 70 25.44 17.58 8.97
N GLU A 71 26.27 16.54 9.11
CA GLU A 71 25.93 15.19 8.63
C GLU A 71 24.60 14.66 9.16
N ASP A 72 24.36 14.85 10.44
CA ASP A 72 23.20 14.33 11.16
C ASP A 72 21.84 14.87 10.68
N ILE A 73 21.79 15.95 9.91
CA ILE A 73 20.56 16.53 9.39
C ILE A 73 20.38 16.38 7.88
N GLN A 74 21.34 15.79 7.19
CA GLN A 74 21.31 15.64 5.72
C GLN A 74 20.04 14.96 5.21
N ALA A 75 19.60 13.89 5.89
CA ALA A 75 18.36 13.21 5.55
C ALA A 75 17.12 14.11 5.75
N GLY A 76 17.13 14.91 6.82
CA GLY A 76 16.07 15.90 7.10
C GLY A 76 16.04 17.02 6.07
N LEU A 77 17.21 17.52 5.68
CA LEU A 77 17.35 18.54 4.62
C LEU A 77 16.82 18.04 3.29
N LEU A 78 17.19 16.82 2.87
CA LEU A 78 16.66 16.21 1.65
C LEU A 78 15.13 16.05 1.70
N THR A 79 14.60 15.64 2.85
CA THR A 79 13.16 15.57 3.04
C THR A 79 12.51 16.95 2.90
N ALA A 80 13.08 17.99 3.50
CA ALA A 80 12.58 19.35 3.39
C ALA A 80 12.69 19.91 1.97
N ALA A 81 13.70 19.48 1.20
CA ALA A 81 13.84 19.78 -0.21
C ALA A 81 12.83 19.01 -1.10
N GLY A 82 11.92 18.21 -0.52
CA GLY A 82 10.89 17.47 -1.25
C GLY A 82 11.27 16.05 -1.68
N VAL A 83 12.44 15.57 -1.27
CA VAL A 83 12.89 14.21 -1.62
C VAL A 83 12.23 13.19 -0.70
N SER A 84 11.42 12.30 -1.26
CA SER A 84 10.84 11.18 -0.51
C SER A 84 11.89 10.12 -0.17
N ASP A 85 11.64 9.33 0.88
CA ASP A 85 12.53 8.22 1.28
C ASP A 85 12.79 7.24 0.12
N LYS A 86 11.77 7.02 -0.73
CA LYS A 86 11.90 6.19 -1.92
C LYS A 86 12.80 6.82 -2.98
N ALA A 87 12.65 8.11 -3.24
CA ALA A 87 13.47 8.84 -4.21
C ALA A 87 14.93 8.90 -3.75
N ALA A 88 15.17 9.11 -2.45
CA ALA A 88 16.50 9.15 -1.88
C ALA A 88 17.33 7.89 -2.16
N ASN A 89 16.71 6.72 -2.31
CA ASN A 89 17.40 5.46 -2.62
C ASN A 89 17.94 5.39 -4.07
N TYR A 90 17.47 6.26 -4.97
CA TYR A 90 17.91 6.33 -6.36
C TYR A 90 18.96 7.44 -6.60
N LEU A 91 19.13 8.34 -5.64
CA LEU A 91 20.04 9.48 -5.75
C LEU A 91 21.45 9.11 -5.32
N GLY A 92 22.43 9.41 -6.16
CA GLY A 92 23.85 9.36 -5.83
C GLY A 92 24.26 10.51 -4.88
N THR A 93 25.49 10.46 -4.37
CA THR A 93 26.02 11.50 -3.48
C THR A 93 26.08 12.87 -4.18
N SER A 94 26.43 12.89 -5.45
CA SER A 94 26.48 14.09 -6.29
C SER A 94 25.10 14.74 -6.44
N ASP A 95 24.09 13.91 -6.76
CA ASP A 95 22.70 14.39 -6.96
C ASP A 95 22.13 14.99 -5.67
N ARG A 96 22.37 14.32 -4.53
CA ARG A 96 21.95 14.80 -3.21
C ARG A 96 22.57 16.15 -2.89
N ARG A 97 23.87 16.30 -3.16
CA ARG A 97 24.60 17.56 -2.92
C ARG A 97 24.06 18.68 -3.79
N GLU A 98 23.80 18.43 -5.06
CA GLU A 98 23.23 19.40 -6.00
C GLU A 98 21.84 19.86 -5.54
N ILE A 99 20.97 18.94 -5.18
CA ILE A 99 19.63 19.25 -4.67
C ILE A 99 19.72 20.12 -3.41
N LEU A 100 20.61 19.78 -2.48
CA LEU A 100 20.75 20.52 -1.23
C LEU A 100 21.33 21.92 -1.45
N LEU A 101 22.30 22.09 -2.33
CA LEU A 101 22.85 23.40 -2.67
C LEU A 101 21.78 24.30 -3.28
N GLU A 102 21.02 23.78 -4.23
CA GLU A 102 19.92 24.52 -4.86
C GLU A 102 18.83 24.87 -3.85
N TYR A 103 18.47 23.92 -2.97
CA TYR A 103 17.47 24.13 -1.93
C TYR A 103 17.89 25.22 -0.93
N VAL A 104 19.13 25.19 -0.46
CA VAL A 104 19.66 26.23 0.43
C VAL A 104 19.60 27.59 -0.24
N LYS A 105 20.09 27.70 -1.46
CA LYS A 105 20.19 28.96 -2.20
C LYS A 105 18.81 29.55 -2.57
N THR A 106 17.88 28.71 -3.01
CA THR A 106 16.60 29.18 -3.56
C THR A 106 15.50 29.30 -2.51
N VAL A 107 15.64 28.60 -1.39
CA VAL A 107 14.59 28.49 -0.37
C VAL A 107 15.04 29.03 0.99
N LEU A 108 16.15 28.54 1.52
CA LEU A 108 16.55 28.86 2.88
C LEU A 108 17.23 30.23 3.00
N GLU A 109 18.10 30.60 2.07
CA GLU A 109 18.74 31.94 2.07
C GLU A 109 17.70 33.07 1.97
N PRO A 110 16.68 33.00 1.08
CA PRO A 110 15.63 34.01 1.03
C PRO A 110 14.78 34.12 2.30
N ALA A 111 14.72 33.06 3.12
CA ALA A 111 14.00 33.07 4.39
C ALA A 111 14.71 33.91 5.50
N GLY A 112 16.01 34.24 5.28
CA GLY A 112 16.80 35.02 6.21
C GLY A 112 16.83 34.40 7.60
N ASP A 113 16.61 35.16 8.64
CA ASP A 113 16.64 34.69 10.04
C ASP A 113 15.62 33.59 10.35
N LYS A 114 14.65 33.36 9.46
CA LYS A 114 13.60 32.34 9.62
C LYS A 114 13.92 31.01 8.89
N PHE A 115 15.13 30.84 8.39
CA PHE A 115 15.48 29.66 7.60
C PHE A 115 15.26 28.32 8.34
N VAL A 116 15.43 28.31 9.68
CA VAL A 116 15.16 27.11 10.50
C VAL A 116 13.66 26.81 10.56
N GLU A 117 12.82 27.82 10.66
CA GLU A 117 11.37 27.63 10.63
C GLU A 117 10.89 27.14 9.26
N GLU A 118 11.41 27.76 8.18
CA GLU A 118 11.12 27.35 6.80
C GLU A 118 11.53 25.90 6.55
N LEU A 119 12.73 25.51 7.00
CA LEU A 119 13.21 24.14 6.95
C LEU A 119 12.23 23.15 7.61
N VAL A 120 11.80 23.46 8.84
CA VAL A 120 10.91 22.59 9.61
C VAL A 120 9.52 22.50 8.97
N TYR A 121 8.97 23.60 8.47
CA TYR A 121 7.68 23.60 7.79
C TYR A 121 7.69 22.75 6.52
N ARG A 122 8.72 22.87 5.69
CA ARG A 122 8.88 22.06 4.49
C ARG A 122 9.10 20.58 4.79
N PHE A 123 9.89 20.29 5.81
CA PHE A 123 10.06 18.92 6.31
C PHE A 123 8.70 18.32 6.70
N LEU A 124 7.90 19.01 7.49
CA LEU A 124 6.58 18.56 7.93
C LEU A 124 5.60 18.42 6.76
N LEU A 125 5.66 19.32 5.76
CA LEU A 125 4.82 19.23 4.56
C LEU A 125 5.10 17.95 3.79
N THR A 126 6.36 17.64 3.52
CA THR A 126 6.78 16.41 2.81
C THR A 126 6.46 15.15 3.62
N ARG A 127 6.64 15.20 4.96
CA ARG A 127 6.25 14.09 5.85
C ARG A 127 4.73 13.92 5.94
N GLY A 128 3.96 14.99 5.78
CA GLY A 128 2.50 14.94 5.69
C GLY A 128 1.99 14.10 4.51
N ASP A 129 2.60 14.26 3.36
CA ASP A 129 2.32 13.43 2.17
C ASP A 129 2.65 11.96 2.43
N THR A 130 3.82 11.70 3.02
CA THR A 130 4.23 10.34 3.42
C THR A 130 3.25 9.72 4.41
N LEU A 131 2.77 10.49 5.38
CA LEU A 131 1.79 10.06 6.37
C LEU A 131 0.46 9.69 5.70
N GLY A 132 -0.01 10.51 4.76
CA GLY A 132 -1.21 10.21 3.98
C GLY A 132 -1.10 8.89 3.22
N GLY A 133 0.04 8.62 2.60
CA GLY A 133 0.34 7.35 1.94
C GLY A 133 0.36 6.16 2.92
N LYS A 134 1.04 6.30 4.07
CA LYS A 134 1.08 5.26 5.12
C LYS A 134 -0.33 4.89 5.62
N VAL A 135 -1.18 5.89 5.87
CA VAL A 135 -2.56 5.66 6.34
C VAL A 135 -3.40 4.96 5.28
N ARG A 136 -3.31 5.37 4.01
CA ARG A 136 -4.03 4.67 2.92
C ARG A 136 -3.62 3.20 2.82
N ASN A 137 -2.32 2.92 2.89
CA ASN A 137 -1.82 1.55 2.86
C ASN A 137 -2.31 0.73 4.07
N LEU A 138 -2.31 1.31 5.26
CA LEU A 138 -2.80 0.65 6.48
C LEU A 138 -4.28 0.28 6.37
N VAL A 139 -5.10 1.21 5.86
CA VAL A 139 -6.52 0.96 5.65
C VAL A 139 -6.76 -0.13 4.60
N GLY A 140 -5.94 -0.17 3.55
CA GLY A 140 -5.95 -1.27 2.57
C GLY A 140 -5.64 -2.62 3.21
N VAL A 141 -4.64 -2.68 4.09
CA VAL A 141 -4.30 -3.89 4.85
C VAL A 141 -5.46 -4.32 5.76
N TRP A 142 -6.10 -3.40 6.46
CA TRP A 142 -7.27 -3.71 7.29
C TRP A 142 -8.44 -4.25 6.47
N ALA A 143 -8.72 -3.67 5.31
CA ALA A 143 -9.75 -4.15 4.42
C ALA A 143 -9.45 -5.57 3.91
N GLN A 144 -8.21 -5.84 3.51
CA GLN A 144 -7.77 -7.17 3.11
C GLN A 144 -7.89 -8.18 4.26
N ARG A 145 -7.46 -7.83 5.48
CA ARG A 145 -7.59 -8.68 6.67
C ARG A 145 -9.05 -9.03 6.93
N GLN A 146 -9.92 -8.04 6.95
CA GLN A 146 -11.33 -8.26 7.20
C GLN A 146 -11.96 -9.15 6.14
N PHE A 147 -11.68 -8.90 4.86
CA PHE A 147 -12.17 -9.72 3.77
C PHE A 147 -11.63 -11.16 3.83
N SER A 148 -10.35 -11.35 4.16
CA SER A 148 -9.76 -12.67 4.37
C SER A 148 -10.45 -13.43 5.50
N ASN A 149 -10.75 -12.75 6.62
CA ASN A 149 -11.48 -13.35 7.73
C ASN A 149 -12.88 -13.81 7.33
N TYR A 150 -13.58 -13.02 6.51
CA TYR A 150 -14.89 -13.40 5.98
C TYR A 150 -14.82 -14.68 5.13
N ILE A 151 -13.85 -14.74 4.21
CA ILE A 151 -13.66 -15.92 3.36
C ILE A 151 -13.37 -17.16 4.22
N ILE A 152 -12.44 -17.07 5.15
CA ILE A 152 -12.08 -18.18 6.05
C ILE A 152 -13.29 -18.64 6.84
N SER A 153 -14.07 -17.70 7.38
CA SER A 153 -15.27 -17.98 8.16
C SER A 153 -16.33 -18.67 7.32
N GLU A 154 -16.59 -18.18 6.10
CA GLU A 154 -17.57 -18.74 5.18
C GLU A 154 -17.27 -20.20 4.85
N PHE A 155 -16.03 -20.47 4.48
CA PHE A 155 -15.64 -21.83 4.10
C PHE A 155 -15.70 -22.79 5.29
N ARG A 156 -15.32 -22.33 6.50
CA ARG A 156 -15.46 -23.13 7.73
C ARG A 156 -16.92 -23.48 8.04
N VAL A 157 -17.82 -22.50 7.97
CA VAL A 157 -19.26 -22.71 8.21
C VAL A 157 -19.86 -23.64 7.17
N ALA A 158 -19.48 -23.46 5.90
CA ALA A 158 -19.96 -24.32 4.83
C ALA A 158 -19.32 -25.72 4.83
N GLY A 159 -18.40 -26.03 5.74
CA GLY A 159 -17.67 -27.30 5.77
C GLY A 159 -16.88 -27.58 4.50
N ARG A 160 -16.42 -26.54 3.80
CA ARG A 160 -15.69 -26.66 2.54
C ARG A 160 -14.19 -26.51 2.77
N GLU A 161 -13.42 -27.28 2.01
CA GLU A 161 -11.97 -27.16 2.03
C GLU A 161 -11.53 -25.83 1.42
N LEU A 162 -10.69 -25.12 2.14
CA LEU A 162 -10.02 -23.89 1.71
C LEU A 162 -8.53 -24.03 1.96
N ARG A 163 -7.74 -23.74 0.94
CA ARG A 163 -6.28 -23.67 1.04
C ARG A 163 -5.82 -22.23 0.86
N TRP A 164 -4.70 -21.91 1.45
CA TRP A 164 -4.14 -20.56 1.34
C TRP A 164 -2.65 -20.58 1.00
N LEU A 165 -2.20 -19.52 0.35
CA LEU A 165 -0.82 -19.24 0.01
C LEU A 165 -0.36 -18.02 0.80
N GLY A 166 0.69 -18.18 1.59
CA GLY A 166 1.26 -17.07 2.36
C GLY A 166 2.26 -16.23 1.58
N THR A 167 2.48 -15.00 2.02
CA THR A 167 3.49 -14.09 1.44
C THR A 167 4.92 -14.58 1.62
N LYS A 168 5.20 -15.27 2.74
CA LYS A 168 6.55 -15.73 3.14
C LYS A 168 6.76 -17.23 2.99
N ARG A 169 5.72 -18.02 2.63
CA ARG A 169 5.79 -19.48 2.57
C ARG A 169 5.74 -19.98 1.13
N VAL A 170 6.51 -21.02 0.87
CA VAL A 170 6.50 -21.71 -0.43
C VAL A 170 5.46 -22.82 -0.35
N GLY A 171 4.41 -22.70 -1.15
CA GLY A 171 3.37 -23.73 -1.29
C GLY A 171 2.06 -23.43 -0.56
N TRP A 172 1.03 -24.15 -0.99
CA TRP A 172 -0.32 -24.07 -0.47
C TRP A 172 -0.46 -24.85 0.84
N GLN A 173 -1.20 -24.27 1.78
CA GLN A 173 -1.46 -24.81 3.10
C GLN A 173 -2.95 -24.93 3.37
N GLN A 174 -3.34 -25.81 4.26
CA GLN A 174 -4.72 -25.83 4.77
C GLN A 174 -4.92 -24.68 5.78
N ILE A 175 -6.15 -24.21 5.87
CA ILE A 175 -6.53 -23.19 6.86
C ILE A 175 -6.57 -23.87 8.25
N ASP A 176 -5.86 -23.31 9.18
CA ASP A 176 -5.82 -23.71 10.58
C ASP A 176 -6.04 -22.50 11.53
N GLU A 177 -5.93 -22.71 12.82
CA GLU A 177 -6.07 -21.66 13.83
C GLU A 177 -4.90 -20.66 13.81
N LEU A 178 -3.76 -21.07 13.27
CA LEU A 178 -2.55 -20.26 13.15
C LEU A 178 -2.47 -19.47 11.84
N THR A 179 -3.48 -19.60 10.99
CA THR A 179 -3.53 -18.87 9.73
C THR A 179 -3.68 -17.37 10.00
N ASP A 180 -2.63 -16.60 9.71
CA ASP A 180 -2.63 -15.15 9.85
C ASP A 180 -3.23 -14.48 8.60
N PRO A 181 -4.40 -13.84 8.70
CA PRO A 181 -5.06 -13.18 7.57
C PRO A 181 -4.22 -12.10 6.89
N ASP A 182 -3.29 -11.48 7.62
CA ASP A 182 -2.38 -10.45 7.07
C ASP A 182 -1.30 -11.03 6.17
N GLN A 183 -1.03 -12.32 6.30
CA GLN A 183 -0.03 -13.03 5.49
C GLN A 183 -0.63 -13.69 4.25
N VAL A 184 -1.94 -13.64 4.07
CA VAL A 184 -2.61 -14.29 2.94
C VAL A 184 -2.30 -13.54 1.64
N ARG A 185 -1.75 -14.27 0.68
CA ARG A 185 -1.54 -13.82 -0.70
C ARG A 185 -2.63 -14.31 -1.64
N ALA A 186 -3.12 -15.51 -1.42
CA ALA A 186 -4.19 -16.11 -2.21
C ALA A 186 -4.91 -17.21 -1.44
N PHE A 187 -6.17 -17.44 -1.79
CA PHE A 187 -6.97 -18.59 -1.39
C PHE A 187 -7.25 -19.48 -2.59
N ALA A 188 -7.35 -20.79 -2.36
CA ALA A 188 -7.75 -21.75 -3.39
C ALA A 188 -8.81 -22.71 -2.85
N TRP A 189 -9.76 -23.07 -3.72
CA TRP A 189 -10.81 -24.06 -3.42
C TRP A 189 -11.31 -24.72 -4.68
N LYS A 190 -12.11 -25.76 -4.51
CA LYS A 190 -12.79 -26.47 -5.61
C LYS A 190 -14.31 -26.33 -5.47
N THR A 191 -14.98 -26.15 -6.60
CA THR A 191 -16.43 -26.22 -6.72
C THR A 191 -16.76 -27.22 -7.81
N GLY A 192 -17.14 -28.44 -7.43
CA GLY A 192 -17.23 -29.57 -8.35
C GLY A 192 -15.86 -29.84 -8.97
N TYR A 193 -15.80 -29.88 -10.31
CA TYR A 193 -14.56 -30.11 -11.06
C TYR A 193 -13.74 -28.82 -11.31
N MET A 194 -14.26 -27.67 -10.88
CA MET A 194 -13.63 -26.38 -11.18
C MET A 194 -12.77 -25.92 -10.02
N SER A 195 -11.51 -25.64 -10.30
CA SER A 195 -10.60 -25.00 -9.36
C SER A 195 -10.73 -23.49 -9.44
N ARG A 196 -10.65 -22.82 -8.29
CA ARG A 196 -10.71 -21.38 -8.12
C ARG A 196 -9.55 -20.91 -7.29
N VAL A 197 -8.99 -19.77 -7.67
CA VAL A 197 -8.01 -19.03 -6.87
C VAL A 197 -8.48 -17.60 -6.75
N LEU A 198 -8.59 -17.12 -5.52
CA LEU A 198 -8.74 -15.69 -5.21
C LEU A 198 -7.40 -15.16 -4.76
N ALA A 199 -6.86 -14.20 -5.47
CA ALA A 199 -5.53 -13.66 -5.21
C ALA A 199 -5.58 -12.15 -4.97
N TYR A 200 -4.70 -11.68 -4.08
CA TYR A 200 -4.53 -10.28 -3.74
C TYR A 200 -3.37 -9.65 -4.52
N ASN A 201 -3.53 -8.37 -4.89
CA ASN A 201 -2.47 -7.56 -5.51
C ASN A 201 -1.85 -8.20 -6.75
N VAL A 202 -2.69 -8.66 -7.66
CA VAL A 202 -2.28 -9.31 -8.92
C VAL A 202 -2.11 -8.25 -10.00
N GLY A 203 -0.98 -8.31 -10.72
CA GLY A 203 -0.80 -7.55 -11.94
C GLY A 203 -1.66 -8.12 -13.06
N ILE A 204 -2.48 -7.29 -13.70
CA ILE A 204 -3.23 -7.65 -14.90
C ILE A 204 -2.52 -7.10 -16.14
N PRO A 205 -2.59 -7.81 -17.29
CA PRO A 205 -2.01 -7.31 -18.53
C PRO A 205 -2.77 -6.06 -18.98
N LEU A 206 -2.04 -5.06 -19.47
CA LEU A 206 -2.65 -3.97 -20.21
C LEU A 206 -3.04 -4.50 -21.59
N ILE A 207 -4.33 -4.46 -21.89
CA ILE A 207 -4.84 -4.72 -23.23
C ILE A 207 -4.70 -3.37 -23.96
N LYS A 208 -3.74 -3.28 -24.87
CA LYS A 208 -3.64 -2.13 -25.77
C LYS A 208 -4.76 -2.21 -26.81
N THR A 209 -5.42 -1.11 -27.07
CA THR A 209 -6.35 -1.01 -28.20
C THR A 209 -5.56 -1.03 -29.51
N ASP A 210 -6.20 -1.42 -30.61
CA ASP A 210 -5.56 -1.46 -31.94
C ASP A 210 -4.98 -0.09 -32.34
N GLU A 211 -5.59 1.02 -31.88
CA GLU A 211 -5.11 2.39 -32.08
C GLU A 211 -3.83 2.69 -31.27
N GLU A 212 -3.71 2.17 -30.04
CA GLU A 212 -2.50 2.31 -29.24
C GLU A 212 -1.35 1.45 -29.75
N MET A 213 -1.65 0.31 -30.38
CA MET A 213 -0.64 -0.54 -31.02
C MET A 213 -0.12 0.08 -32.33
N ALA A 214 -0.94 0.83 -33.05
CA ALA A 214 -0.54 1.48 -34.29
C ALA A 214 0.37 2.70 -34.08
N ASN A 215 0.32 3.32 -32.90
CA ASN A 215 1.11 4.52 -32.55
C ASN A 215 2.43 4.23 -31.81
N ASP A 216 2.67 2.99 -31.39
CA ASP A 216 3.97 2.60 -30.80
C ASP A 216 4.99 2.35 -31.91
N ALA A 217 5.74 3.38 -32.31
CA ALA A 217 6.98 3.19 -33.07
C ALA A 217 7.95 2.33 -32.24
N PRO A 218 8.68 1.39 -32.87
CA PRO A 218 9.66 0.56 -32.14
C PRO A 218 10.78 1.47 -31.61
N VAL A 219 10.73 1.79 -30.33
CA VAL A 219 11.85 2.40 -29.63
C VAL A 219 12.82 1.25 -29.35
N GLU A 220 13.93 1.23 -30.05
CA GLU A 220 15.07 0.38 -29.73
C GLU A 220 15.59 0.77 -28.35
N GLY A 221 15.32 -0.04 -27.36
CA GLY A 221 15.79 0.11 -26.00
C GLY A 221 14.88 -0.65 -25.06
N ASN A 222 15.39 -1.74 -24.53
CA ASN A 222 14.87 -2.57 -23.41
C ASN A 222 13.47 -2.16 -22.93
N ILE A 223 12.43 -2.60 -23.63
CA ILE A 223 11.06 -2.52 -23.15
C ILE A 223 10.97 -3.50 -21.98
N SER A 224 11.29 -3.00 -20.78
CA SER A 224 10.89 -3.68 -19.57
C SER A 224 9.37 -3.79 -19.63
N SER A 225 8.85 -4.99 -19.57
CA SER A 225 7.43 -5.38 -19.51
C SER A 225 6.74 -4.84 -18.23
N ARG A 226 6.86 -3.54 -17.94
CA ARG A 226 6.35 -2.83 -16.77
C ARG A 226 5.00 -2.17 -17.04
N GLY A 227 4.13 -2.84 -17.76
CA GLY A 227 2.83 -2.28 -18.11
C GLY A 227 1.64 -3.03 -17.53
N GLY A 228 1.75 -3.65 -16.35
CA GLY A 228 0.60 -4.24 -15.68
C GLY A 228 0.02 -3.29 -14.64
N LYS A 229 -1.30 -3.11 -14.62
CA LYS A 229 -1.99 -2.45 -13.52
C LYS A 229 -2.21 -3.49 -12.41
N ASN A 230 -1.86 -3.18 -11.17
CA ASN A 230 -2.20 -4.03 -10.04
C ASN A 230 -3.68 -3.84 -9.69
N VAL A 231 -4.35 -4.97 -9.43
CA VAL A 231 -5.73 -5.03 -8.96
C VAL A 231 -5.74 -5.69 -7.59
N ASP A 232 -6.52 -5.15 -6.66
CA ASP A 232 -6.51 -5.59 -5.27
C ASP A 232 -7.00 -7.03 -5.12
N LEU A 233 -8.00 -7.43 -5.91
CA LEU A 233 -8.61 -8.76 -5.90
C LEU A 233 -8.75 -9.31 -7.31
N CYS A 234 -8.31 -10.55 -7.50
CA CYS A 234 -8.53 -11.30 -8.74
C CYS A 234 -9.10 -12.68 -8.42
N LEU A 235 -10.29 -12.98 -8.93
CA LEU A 235 -10.84 -14.33 -8.93
C LEU A 235 -10.47 -15.01 -10.24
N LEU A 236 -9.79 -16.14 -10.14
CA LEU A 236 -9.21 -16.86 -11.28
C LEU A 236 -9.78 -18.28 -11.37
N GLN A 237 -9.97 -18.73 -12.58
CA GLN A 237 -10.25 -20.14 -12.90
C GLN A 237 -8.93 -20.82 -13.23
N THR A 238 -8.25 -21.34 -12.21
CA THR A 238 -6.95 -21.99 -12.35
C THR A 238 -6.71 -22.98 -11.21
N THR A 239 -5.80 -23.91 -11.39
CA THR A 239 -5.35 -24.82 -10.33
C THR A 239 -4.28 -24.14 -9.47
N GLU A 240 -4.06 -24.68 -8.27
CA GLU A 240 -3.03 -24.25 -7.34
C GLU A 240 -1.63 -24.24 -7.97
N ASP A 241 -1.28 -25.35 -8.63
CA ASP A 241 0.04 -25.52 -9.25
C ASP A 241 0.24 -24.56 -10.43
N ALA A 242 -0.79 -24.40 -11.27
CA ALA A 242 -0.73 -23.47 -12.38
C ALA A 242 -0.61 -22.01 -11.89
N TYR A 243 -1.29 -21.66 -10.81
CA TYR A 243 -1.15 -20.32 -10.20
C TYR A 243 0.27 -20.07 -9.69
N ILE A 244 0.87 -21.03 -8.95
CA ILE A 244 2.25 -20.90 -8.48
C ILE A 244 3.22 -20.76 -9.65
N ALA A 245 3.15 -21.64 -10.64
CA ALA A 245 4.04 -21.62 -11.80
C ALA A 245 4.01 -20.28 -12.55
N LYS A 246 2.84 -19.64 -12.62
CA LYS A 246 2.64 -18.35 -13.29
C LYS A 246 3.08 -17.18 -12.42
N SER A 247 2.77 -17.22 -11.13
CA SER A 247 3.07 -16.12 -10.19
C SER A 247 4.53 -16.05 -9.73
N GLN A 248 5.32 -17.10 -9.89
CA GLN A 248 6.75 -17.11 -9.58
C GLN A 248 7.59 -16.26 -10.55
N ARG A 249 7.21 -16.22 -11.83
CA ARG A 249 7.97 -15.52 -12.87
C ARG A 249 7.59 -14.04 -13.01
N SER A 250 6.36 -13.70 -12.67
CA SER A 250 5.82 -12.34 -12.77
C SER A 250 4.62 -12.22 -11.85
N ARG A 251 4.43 -11.05 -11.20
CA ARG A 251 3.17 -10.76 -10.51
C ARG A 251 1.99 -10.59 -11.47
N THR A 252 2.26 -10.55 -12.77
CA THR A 252 1.26 -10.37 -13.83
C THR A 252 0.88 -11.71 -14.43
N ILE A 253 -0.39 -12.06 -14.38
CA ILE A 253 -0.95 -13.21 -15.05
C ILE A 253 -1.38 -12.75 -16.44
N LYS A 254 -0.71 -13.24 -17.47
CA LYS A 254 -0.91 -12.78 -18.86
C LYS A 254 -2.12 -13.41 -19.54
N GLU A 255 -2.53 -14.57 -19.09
CA GLU A 255 -3.62 -15.34 -19.68
C GLU A 255 -4.98 -14.77 -19.26
N THR A 256 -5.61 -14.01 -20.13
CA THR A 256 -6.89 -13.32 -19.88
C THR A 256 -8.06 -14.26 -19.62
N ASN A 257 -8.03 -15.46 -20.17
CA ASN A 257 -9.07 -16.49 -20.03
C ASN A 257 -9.15 -17.08 -18.61
N PHE A 258 -8.17 -16.85 -17.75
CA PHE A 258 -8.24 -17.28 -16.35
C PHE A 258 -9.02 -16.32 -15.45
N TYR A 259 -9.20 -15.09 -15.86
CA TYR A 259 -9.89 -14.08 -15.03
C TYR A 259 -11.40 -14.30 -15.06
N ILE A 260 -12.00 -14.49 -13.87
CA ILE A 260 -13.45 -14.57 -13.69
C ILE A 260 -13.99 -13.22 -13.25
N ALA A 261 -13.31 -12.60 -12.28
CA ALA A 261 -13.69 -11.30 -11.74
C ALA A 261 -12.48 -10.53 -11.22
N LEU A 262 -12.58 -9.22 -11.30
CA LEU A 262 -11.64 -8.26 -10.73
C LEU A 262 -12.37 -7.45 -9.67
N GLY A 263 -11.68 -7.11 -8.59
CA GLY A 263 -12.25 -6.34 -7.49
C GLY A 263 -11.24 -5.35 -6.93
N GLU A 264 -11.78 -4.30 -6.34
CA GLU A 264 -11.01 -3.30 -5.60
C GLU A 264 -11.45 -3.28 -4.13
N LEU A 265 -10.48 -3.25 -3.22
CA LEU A 265 -10.74 -3.15 -1.78
C LEU A 265 -10.75 -1.68 -1.37
N LYS A 266 -11.93 -1.13 -1.15
CA LYS A 266 -12.09 0.24 -0.64
C LYS A 266 -12.15 0.21 0.88
N GLY A 267 -11.12 0.71 1.55
CA GLY A 267 -11.08 0.81 3.00
C GLY A 267 -11.99 1.89 3.62
N GLY A 268 -12.88 2.49 2.85
CA GLY A 268 -13.87 3.44 3.33
C GLY A 268 -13.35 4.85 3.61
N LEU A 269 -12.09 5.16 3.24
CA LEU A 269 -11.51 6.51 3.37
C LEU A 269 -11.62 7.35 2.09
N ASP A 270 -12.06 6.77 0.99
CA ASP A 270 -12.27 7.49 -0.26
C ASP A 270 -13.77 7.84 -0.40
N PRO A 271 -14.14 9.13 -0.27
CA PRO A 271 -15.52 9.56 -0.41
C PRO A 271 -16.03 9.52 -1.86
N ALA A 272 -15.13 9.32 -2.83
CA ALA A 272 -15.45 9.29 -4.26
C ALA A 272 -15.67 7.87 -4.81
N GLY A 273 -15.59 6.84 -3.95
CA GLY A 273 -15.82 5.44 -4.27
C GLY A 273 -17.24 4.98 -3.96
#